data_dbfe6f69cf3b573c5007178607a722f0
#
_entry.id   dbfe6f69cf3b573c5007178607a722f0
#
_cell.length_a   1.000
_cell.length_b   1.000
_cell.length_c   1.000
_cell.angle_alpha   90.00
_cell.angle_beta   90.00
_cell.angle_gamma   90.00
#
_symmetry.space_group_name_H-M   'P 1'
#
loop_
_entity.id
_entity.type
_entity.pdbx_description
1 polymer ?
#
loop_
_entity_poly.entity_id
_entity_poly.type
_entity_poly.pdbx_seq_one_letter_code
_entity_poly.pdbx_strand_id
1 'polypeptide(L)'
;MEHNDVVREIVARVGTKGIPSSAISGEMSLSNDLGIDSLQFIRVILELESKLARKIFSVELIANIKTFADLCAAVAAQDQAYA
;
A
#
# COMPACT_ATOMS: atom_id res chain seq x y z
N MET A 1 -6.90 -14.98 2.74
CA MET A 1 -6.47 -14.03 1.72
C MET A 1 -5.13 -13.41 2.11
N GLU A 2 -4.21 -13.37 1.18
CA GLU A 2 -2.90 -12.80 1.44
C GLU A 2 -2.99 -11.29 1.59
N HIS A 3 -2.22 -10.71 2.50
CA HIS A 3 -2.19 -9.27 2.68
C HIS A 3 -1.78 -8.55 1.40
N ASN A 4 -0.85 -9.15 0.64
CA ASN A 4 -0.40 -8.55 -0.60
C ASN A 4 -1.52 -8.41 -1.63
N ASP A 5 -2.46 -9.34 -1.66
CA ASP A 5 -3.60 -9.26 -2.57
C ASP A 5 -4.51 -8.10 -2.20
N VAL A 6 -4.74 -7.90 -0.91
CA VAL A 6 -5.54 -6.77 -0.42
C VAL A 6 -4.87 -5.45 -0.77
N VAL A 7 -3.56 -5.35 -0.51
CA VAL A 7 -2.79 -4.14 -0.83
C VAL A 7 -2.84 -3.85 -2.32
N ARG A 8 -2.67 -4.89 -3.14
CA ARG A 8 -2.66 -4.76 -4.60
C ARG A 8 -3.99 -4.23 -5.13
N GLU A 9 -5.09 -4.74 -4.62
CA GLU A 9 -6.42 -4.30 -5.05
C GLU A 9 -6.69 -2.84 -4.65
N ILE A 10 -6.33 -2.47 -3.44
CA ILE A 10 -6.53 -1.09 -2.97
C ILE A 10 -5.68 -0.12 -3.78
N VAL A 11 -4.43 -0.46 -4.02
CA VAL A 11 -3.51 0.37 -4.80
C VAL A 11 -4.01 0.53 -6.23
N ALA A 12 -4.49 -0.55 -6.83
CA ALA A 12 -5.02 -0.50 -8.20
C ALA A 12 -6.23 0.41 -8.29
N ARG A 13 -7.11 0.37 -7.30
CA ARG A 13 -8.33 1.17 -7.29
C ARG A 13 -8.05 2.65 -7.05
N VAL A 14 -7.13 2.96 -6.14
CA VAL A 14 -6.81 4.35 -5.78
C VAL A 14 -5.89 5.00 -6.81
N GLY A 15 -5.02 4.22 -7.45
CA GLY A 15 -4.06 4.72 -8.41
C GLY A 15 -4.73 5.37 -9.61
N THR A 16 -4.10 6.42 -10.16
CA THR A 16 -4.66 7.20 -11.26
C THR A 16 -4.17 6.81 -12.64
N LYS A 17 -3.25 5.84 -12.72
CA LYS A 17 -2.68 5.40 -14.00
C LYS A 17 -3.47 4.27 -14.66
N GLY A 18 -4.50 3.77 -14.00
CA GLY A 18 -5.34 2.72 -14.56
C GLY A 18 -4.66 1.35 -14.65
N ILE A 19 -3.67 1.10 -13.84
CA ILE A 19 -2.96 -0.17 -13.86
C ILE A 19 -3.76 -1.22 -13.10
N PRO A 20 -4.11 -2.35 -13.74
CA PRO A 20 -4.87 -3.40 -13.06
C PRO A 20 -4.04 -4.07 -11.97
N SER A 21 -4.71 -4.60 -10.97
CA SER A 21 -4.02 -5.22 -9.82
C SER A 21 -3.05 -6.31 -10.27
N SER A 22 -3.41 -7.08 -11.27
CA SER A 22 -2.56 -8.18 -11.75
C SER A 22 -1.27 -7.71 -12.40
N ALA A 23 -1.19 -6.46 -12.83
CA ALA A 23 -0.01 -5.90 -13.49
C ALA A 23 0.92 -5.15 -12.53
N ILE A 24 0.54 -4.99 -11.28
CA ILE A 24 1.36 -4.26 -10.31
C ILE A 24 2.52 -5.14 -9.86
N SER A 25 3.75 -4.64 -10.07
CA SER A 25 4.95 -5.32 -9.60
C SER A 25 5.55 -4.59 -8.40
N GLY A 26 6.40 -5.32 -7.63
CA GLY A 26 6.97 -4.77 -6.40
C GLY A 26 7.86 -3.57 -6.63
N GLU A 27 8.54 -3.49 -7.76
CA GLU A 27 9.47 -2.41 -8.08
C GLU A 27 8.79 -1.14 -8.60
N MET A 28 7.49 -1.18 -8.86
CA MET A 28 6.77 0.00 -9.33
C MET A 28 6.73 1.08 -8.26
N SER A 29 7.01 2.32 -8.68
CA SER A 29 6.91 3.48 -7.82
C SER A 29 5.44 3.82 -7.60
N LEU A 30 5.06 4.05 -6.35
CA LEU A 30 3.68 4.41 -6.04
C LEU A 30 3.29 5.73 -6.68
N SER A 31 4.18 6.71 -6.67
CA SER A 31 3.88 8.03 -7.24
C SER A 31 4.03 8.07 -8.76
N ASN A 32 5.12 7.54 -9.29
CA ASN A 32 5.43 7.67 -10.71
C ASN A 32 4.72 6.63 -11.58
N ASP A 33 4.75 5.38 -11.14
CA ASP A 33 4.21 4.28 -11.96
C ASP A 33 2.73 4.06 -11.72
N LEU A 34 2.27 4.25 -10.51
CA LEU A 34 0.89 3.98 -10.13
C LEU A 34 0.04 5.23 -9.98
N GLY A 35 0.65 6.41 -10.00
CA GLY A 35 -0.07 7.66 -9.92
C GLY A 35 -0.71 7.94 -8.57
N ILE A 36 -0.05 7.50 -7.50
CA ILE A 36 -0.54 7.72 -6.13
C ILE A 36 0.27 8.85 -5.52
N ASP A 37 -0.35 10.02 -5.39
CA ASP A 37 0.28 11.16 -4.73
C ASP A 37 0.10 11.08 -3.21
N SER A 38 0.54 12.12 -2.49
CA SER A 38 0.49 12.13 -1.02
C SER A 38 -0.92 11.95 -0.49
N LEU A 39 -1.88 12.63 -1.09
CA LEU A 39 -3.27 12.57 -0.65
C LEU A 39 -3.87 11.17 -0.90
N GLN A 40 -3.60 10.62 -2.07
CA GLN A 40 -4.11 9.29 -2.42
C GLN A 40 -3.42 8.21 -1.59
N PHE A 41 -2.15 8.42 -1.25
CA PHE A 41 -1.44 7.50 -0.38
C PHE A 41 -2.10 7.41 0.99
N ILE A 42 -2.54 8.56 1.53
CA ILE A 42 -3.28 8.58 2.79
C ILE A 42 -4.57 7.76 2.66
N ARG A 43 -5.25 7.84 1.53
CA ARG A 43 -6.45 7.02 1.29
C ARG A 43 -6.12 5.53 1.29
N VAL A 44 -5.01 5.15 0.66
CA VAL A 44 -4.56 3.76 0.67
C VAL A 44 -4.34 3.28 2.10
N ILE A 45 -3.65 4.09 2.90
CA ILE A 45 -3.36 3.76 4.30
C ILE A 45 -4.66 3.58 5.09
N LEU A 46 -5.60 4.51 4.96
CA LEU A 46 -6.86 4.43 5.68
C LEU A 46 -7.66 3.19 5.29
N GLU A 47 -7.68 2.85 4.01
CA GLU A 47 -8.38 1.65 3.56
C GLU A 47 -7.72 0.38 4.07
N LEU A 48 -6.37 0.36 4.09
CA LEU A 48 -5.64 -0.79 4.62
C LEU A 48 -5.92 -0.97 6.10
N GLU A 49 -5.90 0.11 6.87
CA GLU A 49 -6.20 0.03 8.29
C GLU A 49 -7.62 -0.48 8.54
N SER A 50 -8.56 -0.04 7.73
CA SER A 50 -9.94 -0.48 7.82
C SER A 50 -10.09 -1.96 7.47
N LYS A 51 -9.46 -2.39 6.39
CA LYS A 51 -9.54 -3.77 5.93
C LYS A 51 -8.86 -4.75 6.88
N LEU A 52 -7.73 -4.35 7.44
CA LEU A 52 -6.96 -5.20 8.33
C LEU A 52 -7.33 -5.01 9.80
N ALA A 53 -8.22 -4.06 10.09
CA ALA A 53 -8.70 -3.74 11.44
C ALA A 53 -7.56 -3.42 12.41
N ARG A 54 -6.57 -2.65 11.93
CA ARG A 54 -5.39 -2.29 12.72
C ARG A 54 -4.92 -0.90 12.36
N LYS A 55 -4.25 -0.25 13.31
CA LYS A 55 -3.45 0.93 13.00
C LYS A 55 -2.06 0.46 12.60
N ILE A 56 -1.72 0.60 11.34
CA ILE A 56 -0.54 -0.01 10.77
C ILE A 56 0.62 0.97 10.61
N PHE A 57 0.32 2.24 10.31
CA PHE A 57 1.34 3.15 9.83
C PHE A 57 1.58 4.33 10.75
N SER A 58 2.86 4.65 10.93
CA SER A 58 3.30 5.89 11.54
C SER A 58 3.79 6.83 10.43
N VAL A 59 3.95 8.11 10.77
CA VAL A 59 4.48 9.09 9.82
C VAL A 59 5.86 8.68 9.33
N GLU A 60 6.68 8.12 10.22
CA GLU A 60 8.03 7.67 9.85
C GLU A 60 8.00 6.55 8.82
N LEU A 61 7.11 5.58 8.99
CA LEU A 61 6.96 4.49 8.05
C LEU A 61 6.50 5.00 6.68
N ILE A 62 5.52 5.89 6.68
CA ILE A 62 4.98 6.46 5.44
C ILE A 62 6.08 7.16 4.65
N ALA A 63 6.96 7.90 5.33
CA ALA A 63 8.02 8.64 4.67
C ALA A 63 9.02 7.74 3.94
N ASN A 64 9.14 6.48 4.36
CA ASN A 64 10.10 5.54 3.78
C ASN A 64 9.49 4.63 2.71
N ILE A 65 8.19 4.67 2.50
CA ILE A 65 7.52 3.81 1.52
C ILE A 65 7.49 4.52 0.17
N LYS A 66 8.18 3.96 -0.82
CA LYS A 66 8.26 4.54 -2.17
C LYS A 66 7.75 3.61 -3.24
N THR A 67 7.92 2.30 -3.08
CA THR A 67 7.51 1.31 -4.07
C THR A 67 6.39 0.45 -3.51
N PHE A 68 5.76 -0.32 -4.40
CA PHE A 68 4.74 -1.27 -3.98
C PHE A 68 5.33 -2.32 -3.03
N ALA A 69 6.56 -2.78 -3.30
CA ALA A 69 7.23 -3.73 -2.42
C ALA A 69 7.45 -3.14 -1.02
N ASP A 70 7.82 -1.86 -0.95
CA ASP A 70 7.98 -1.18 0.34
C ASP A 70 6.68 -1.18 1.13
N LEU A 71 5.58 -0.92 0.44
CA LEU A 71 4.26 -0.91 1.09
C LEU A 71 3.89 -2.30 1.61
N CYS A 72 4.10 -3.33 0.81
CA CYS A 72 3.82 -4.70 1.21
C CYS A 72 4.69 -5.11 2.41
N ALA A 73 5.96 -4.72 2.39
CA ALA A 73 6.87 -5.02 3.51
C ALA A 73 6.44 -4.33 4.80
N ALA A 74 5.96 -3.09 4.69
CA ALA A 74 5.48 -2.35 5.84
C ALA A 74 4.23 -3.01 6.44
N VAL A 75 3.32 -3.47 5.60
CA VAL A 75 2.13 -4.17 6.06
C VAL A 75 2.50 -5.48 6.76
N ALA A 76 3.41 -6.24 6.16
CA ALA A 76 3.85 -7.51 6.74
C ALA A 76 4.55 -7.31 8.08
N ALA A 77 5.38 -6.27 8.19
CA ALA A 77 6.09 -5.97 9.43
C ALA A 77 5.13 -5.62 10.55
N GLN A 78 4.10 -4.85 10.26
CA GLN A 78 3.10 -4.48 11.26
C GLN A 78 2.25 -5.68 11.66
N ASP A 79 1.93 -6.55 10.72
CA ASP A 79 1.18 -7.76 11.01
C ASP A 79 1.97 -8.66 11.97
N GLN A 80 3.28 -8.79 11.76
CA GLN A 80 4.14 -9.56 12.65
C GLN A 80 4.23 -8.94 14.03
N ALA A 81 4.19 -7.62 14.14
CA ALA A 81 4.25 -6.93 15.42
C ALA A 81 3.03 -7.22 16.28
N TYR A 82 1.92 -7.59 15.69
CA TYR A 82 0.69 -7.95 16.41
C TYR A 82 0.57 -9.45 16.69
N ALA A 83 1.41 -10.22 16.06
CA ALA A 83 1.43 -11.68 16.32
C ALA A 83 2.16 -12.05 17.61
#